data_c947b64c8a50fb1fe995cdb407cb9b5e
#
_entry.id   c947b64c8a50fb1fe995cdb407cb9b5e
#
_cell.length_a   1.000
_cell.length_b   1.000
_cell.length_c   1.000
_cell.angle_alpha   90.00
_cell.angle_beta   90.00
_cell.angle_gamma   90.00
#
_symmetry.space_group_name_H-M   'P 1'
#
loop_
_entity.id
_entity.type
_entity.pdbx_description
1 polymer ?
#
loop_
_entity_poly.entity_id
_entity_poly.type
_entity_poly.pdbx_seq_one_letter_code
_entity_poly.pdbx_strand_id
1 'polypeptide(L)'
;MAGSTAGHRLEKDAGKEKVTPRSGAVCVATLLMAVLLCAGASLAVDDLDVLQRRFDAEHDGVRKAKMLQKLGDAQFAKERDLARLNDYSAVGLVMEKYRDNVRAAVDALKKQHPDAEKHSSGYRQLEIHVGAGIREVRDVILAMPEPLRPPMQLVENDLKDMDRELLRLLFPRRPGEGPAAPPGAST
;
A
#
# COMPACT_ATOMS: atom_id res chain seq x y z
N MET A 1 -73.09 -40.75 2.21
CA MET A 1 -73.53 -40.46 3.59
C MET A 1 -72.93 -39.14 3.94
N ALA A 2 -73.60 -38.03 3.83
CA ALA A 2 -74.43 -37.43 4.90
C ALA A 2 -73.50 -36.91 5.98
N GLY A 3 -73.39 -35.69 6.31
CA GLY A 3 -74.27 -34.53 6.44
C GLY A 3 -73.41 -33.37 6.90
N SER A 4 -73.76 -32.24 6.49
CA SER A 4 -74.74 -31.32 7.07
C SER A 4 -74.15 -30.39 8.12
N THR A 5 -74.13 -29.18 7.78
CA THR A 5 -74.88 -27.96 8.17
C THR A 5 -74.24 -27.06 9.26
N ALA A 6 -74.35 -25.79 8.93
CA ALA A 6 -74.69 -24.59 9.71
C ALA A 6 -73.48 -23.90 10.40
N GLY A 7 -73.14 -22.69 10.09
CA GLY A 7 -74.03 -21.51 10.03
C GLY A 7 -73.82 -20.67 11.30
N HIS A 8 -73.21 -19.53 11.21
CA HIS A 8 -73.54 -18.29 11.95
C HIS A 8 -72.49 -17.23 11.65
N ARG A 9 -72.81 -16.20 10.95
CA ARG A 9 -73.37 -14.89 11.33
C ARG A 9 -72.29 -13.95 11.95
N LEU A 10 -71.98 -12.98 11.11
CA LEU A 10 -71.82 -11.54 11.40
C LEU A 10 -71.29 -11.14 12.80
N GLU A 11 -70.18 -10.50 12.83
CA GLU A 11 -70.11 -9.23 13.56
C GLU A 11 -69.08 -8.30 12.89
N LYS A 12 -69.55 -7.10 12.71
CA LYS A 12 -68.98 -5.96 12.04
C LYS A 12 -68.28 -5.18 13.15
N ASP A 13 -66.99 -5.04 13.12
CA ASP A 13 -66.36 -3.99 13.95
C ASP A 13 -65.35 -3.20 13.13
N ALA A 14 -65.70 -1.93 12.99
CA ALA A 14 -64.96 -0.90 12.33
C ALA A 14 -63.85 -0.39 13.29
N GLY A 15 -62.67 -0.93 13.17
CA GLY A 15 -61.47 -0.38 13.82
C GLY A 15 -60.75 0.57 12.84
N LYS A 16 -60.96 1.86 13.01
CA LYS A 16 -60.15 2.91 12.39
C LYS A 16 -58.71 2.78 12.85
N GLU A 17 -57.85 2.13 12.08
CA GLU A 17 -56.43 2.15 12.29
C GLU A 17 -55.85 3.42 11.67
N LYS A 18 -55.44 4.34 12.55
CA LYS A 18 -54.71 5.55 12.19
C LYS A 18 -53.36 5.11 11.58
N VAL A 19 -53.22 5.16 10.29
CA VAL A 19 -51.94 5.09 9.58
C VAL A 19 -51.13 6.33 9.95
N THR A 20 -50.18 6.15 10.86
CA THR A 20 -49.15 7.16 11.14
C THR A 20 -48.07 7.02 10.10
N PRO A 21 -47.75 8.04 9.30
CA PRO A 21 -46.66 8.00 8.35
C PRO A 21 -45.36 8.30 9.11
N ARG A 22 -44.69 7.30 9.62
CA ARG A 22 -43.39 7.44 10.31
C ARG A 22 -42.26 6.60 9.74
N SER A 23 -42.43 6.02 8.54
CA SER A 23 -41.41 5.10 7.95
C SER A 23 -40.57 5.70 6.82
N GLY A 24 -40.86 6.94 6.39
CA GLY A 24 -40.11 7.54 5.27
C GLY A 24 -38.76 8.20 5.65
N ALA A 25 -38.62 8.64 6.90
CA ALA A 25 -37.44 9.37 7.30
C ALA A 25 -36.21 8.50 7.60
N VAL A 26 -36.41 7.25 8.01
CA VAL A 26 -35.32 6.32 8.36
C VAL A 26 -34.64 5.76 7.10
N CYS A 27 -35.38 5.52 6.03
CA CYS A 27 -34.83 5.01 4.77
C CYS A 27 -33.95 6.04 4.03
N VAL A 28 -34.30 7.34 4.13
CA VAL A 28 -33.51 8.39 3.47
C VAL A 28 -32.17 8.61 4.20
N ALA A 29 -32.17 8.53 5.54
CA ALA A 29 -30.95 8.69 6.32
C ALA A 29 -29.95 7.53 6.11
N THR A 30 -30.43 6.29 5.97
CA THR A 30 -29.56 5.13 5.69
C THR A 30 -29.00 5.15 4.26
N LEU A 31 -29.74 5.66 3.29
CA LEU A 31 -29.26 5.79 1.90
C LEU A 31 -28.20 6.90 1.77
N LEU A 32 -28.36 8.01 2.50
CA LEU A 32 -27.36 9.09 2.55
C LEU A 32 -26.04 8.65 3.22
N MET A 33 -26.12 7.81 4.27
CA MET A 33 -24.93 7.30 4.95
C MET A 33 -24.14 6.31 4.08
N ALA A 34 -24.83 5.48 3.26
CA ALA A 34 -24.19 4.57 2.32
C ALA A 34 -23.47 5.30 1.17
N VAL A 35 -24.01 6.43 0.70
CA VAL A 35 -23.38 7.26 -0.34
C VAL A 35 -22.13 7.98 0.21
N LEU A 36 -22.11 8.42 1.46
CA LEU A 36 -20.92 9.03 2.07
C LEU A 36 -19.76 8.03 2.27
N LEU A 37 -20.06 6.77 2.57
CA LEU A 37 -19.03 5.73 2.73
C LEU A 37 -18.36 5.32 1.39
N CYS A 38 -19.08 5.39 0.28
CA CYS A 38 -18.53 5.13 -1.06
C CYS A 38 -17.64 6.28 -1.57
N ALA A 39 -17.89 7.52 -1.17
CA ALA A 39 -17.10 8.68 -1.62
C ALA A 39 -15.69 8.71 -0.99
N GLY A 40 -15.49 8.11 0.18
CA GLY A 40 -14.19 8.07 0.86
C GLY A 40 -13.15 7.17 0.18
N ALA A 41 -13.58 6.12 -0.50
CA ALA A 41 -12.66 5.18 -1.16
C ALA A 41 -12.09 5.71 -2.49
N SER A 42 -12.82 6.59 -3.18
CA SER A 42 -12.37 7.15 -4.47
C SER A 42 -11.28 8.21 -4.31
N LEU A 43 -11.25 8.94 -3.19
CA LEU A 43 -10.25 9.99 -2.96
C LEU A 43 -8.83 9.43 -2.72
N ALA A 44 -8.72 8.22 -2.18
CA ALA A 44 -7.42 7.59 -1.92
C ALA A 44 -6.77 7.04 -3.20
N VAL A 45 -7.56 6.61 -4.20
CA VAL A 45 -7.05 6.12 -5.49
C VAL A 45 -6.54 7.26 -6.35
N ASP A 46 -7.26 8.38 -6.37
CA ASP A 46 -6.83 9.59 -7.11
C ASP A 46 -5.53 10.17 -6.55
N ASP A 47 -5.27 10.01 -5.25
CA ASP A 47 -4.04 10.51 -4.62
C ASP A 47 -2.79 9.71 -5.04
N LEU A 48 -2.86 8.39 -5.14
CA LEU A 48 -1.74 7.55 -5.57
C LEU A 48 -1.35 7.83 -7.03
N ASP A 49 -2.31 7.95 -7.94
CA ASP A 49 -2.06 8.27 -9.34
C ASP A 49 -1.49 9.67 -9.53
N VAL A 50 -1.95 10.63 -8.72
CA VAL A 50 -1.39 11.99 -8.72
C VAL A 50 0.06 11.98 -8.22
N LEU A 51 0.35 11.25 -7.14
CA LEU A 51 1.71 11.09 -6.61
C LEU A 51 2.63 10.41 -7.63
N GLN A 52 2.16 9.35 -8.28
CA GLN A 52 2.91 8.65 -9.33
C GLN A 52 3.25 9.57 -10.50
N ARG A 53 2.27 10.30 -11.05
CA ARG A 53 2.52 11.25 -12.16
C ARG A 53 3.53 12.33 -11.77
N ARG A 54 3.45 12.86 -10.55
CA ARG A 54 4.42 13.85 -10.06
C ARG A 54 5.82 13.26 -9.92
N PHE A 55 5.93 12.04 -9.41
CA PHE A 55 7.19 11.33 -9.30
C PHE A 55 7.80 11.06 -10.68
N ASP A 56 7.01 10.62 -11.65
CA ASP A 56 7.47 10.33 -13.00
C ASP A 56 7.96 11.60 -13.71
N ALA A 57 7.29 12.74 -13.51
CA ALA A 57 7.65 14.04 -14.06
C ALA A 57 8.85 14.71 -13.36
N GLU A 58 9.25 14.27 -12.17
CA GLU A 58 10.37 14.88 -11.45
C GLU A 58 11.70 14.41 -12.05
N HIS A 59 12.55 15.37 -12.39
CA HIS A 59 13.86 15.12 -13.00
C HIS A 59 15.03 15.30 -12.03
N ASP A 60 14.84 16.07 -10.93
CA ASP A 60 15.87 16.24 -9.91
C ASP A 60 15.96 15.01 -9.01
N GLY A 61 17.14 14.38 -8.95
CA GLY A 61 17.35 13.12 -8.23
C GLY A 61 17.09 13.22 -6.73
N VAL A 62 17.46 14.35 -6.09
CA VAL A 62 17.23 14.55 -4.65
C VAL A 62 15.75 14.75 -4.37
N ARG A 63 15.04 15.54 -5.20
CA ARG A 63 13.59 15.71 -5.07
C ARG A 63 12.85 14.42 -5.36
N LYS A 64 13.29 13.66 -6.37
CA LYS A 64 12.72 12.35 -6.70
C LYS A 64 12.86 11.37 -5.52
N ALA A 65 14.02 11.31 -4.88
CA ALA A 65 14.24 10.50 -3.68
C ALA A 65 13.32 10.91 -2.51
N LYS A 66 13.11 12.21 -2.29
CA LYS A 66 12.16 12.71 -1.28
C LYS A 66 10.70 12.38 -1.62
N MET A 67 10.33 12.47 -2.90
CA MET A 67 8.96 12.15 -3.34
C MET A 67 8.66 10.66 -3.21
N LEU A 68 9.67 9.80 -3.39
CA LEU A 68 9.52 8.35 -3.24
C LEU A 68 9.00 7.97 -1.85
N GLN A 69 9.38 8.69 -0.80
CA GLN A 69 8.88 8.40 0.55
C GLN A 69 7.35 8.48 0.59
N LYS A 70 6.76 9.60 0.15
CA LYS A 70 5.29 9.77 0.14
C LYS A 70 4.60 8.78 -0.80
N LEU A 71 5.19 8.57 -1.98
CA LEU A 71 4.65 7.64 -2.96
C LEU A 71 4.71 6.20 -2.45
N GLY A 72 5.84 5.79 -1.85
CA GLY A 72 6.01 4.46 -1.28
C GLY A 72 5.06 4.19 -0.12
N ASP A 73 4.89 5.17 0.79
CA ASP A 73 3.93 5.06 1.89
C ASP A 73 2.49 4.86 1.38
N ALA A 74 2.11 5.58 0.30
CA ALA A 74 0.80 5.41 -0.35
C ALA A 74 0.68 4.05 -1.06
N GLN A 75 1.76 3.55 -1.68
CA GLN A 75 1.80 2.22 -2.29
C GLN A 75 1.66 1.11 -1.22
N PHE A 76 2.34 1.22 -0.08
CA PHE A 76 2.21 0.27 1.04
C PHE A 76 0.80 0.31 1.66
N ALA A 77 0.18 1.48 1.77
CA ALA A 77 -1.21 1.57 2.21
C ALA A 77 -2.15 0.84 1.25
N LYS A 78 -1.98 1.04 -0.06
CA LYS A 78 -2.75 0.35 -1.11
C LYS A 78 -2.51 -1.16 -1.10
N GLU A 79 -1.27 -1.59 -0.93
CA GLU A 79 -0.89 -2.99 -0.81
C GLU A 79 -1.65 -3.66 0.34
N ARG A 80 -1.62 -3.07 1.55
CA ARG A 80 -2.32 -3.61 2.74
C ARG A 80 -3.83 -3.71 2.52
N ASP A 81 -4.44 -2.75 1.83
CA ASP A 81 -5.86 -2.81 1.50
C ASP A 81 -6.18 -3.96 0.55
N LEU A 82 -5.35 -4.18 -0.48
CA LEU A 82 -5.48 -5.29 -1.41
C LEU A 82 -5.25 -6.65 -0.72
N ALA A 83 -4.27 -6.74 0.17
CA ALA A 83 -3.98 -7.94 0.94
C ALA A 83 -5.17 -8.35 1.85
N ARG A 84 -5.86 -7.37 2.47
CA ARG A 84 -7.10 -7.63 3.23
C ARG A 84 -8.21 -8.22 2.38
N LEU A 85 -8.23 -7.91 1.09
CA LEU A 85 -9.16 -8.46 0.11
C LEU A 85 -8.68 -9.80 -0.49
N ASN A 86 -7.50 -10.29 -0.08
CA ASN A 86 -6.80 -11.45 -0.66
C ASN A 86 -6.49 -11.31 -2.17
N ASP A 87 -6.42 -10.07 -2.68
CA ASP A 87 -6.03 -9.81 -4.07
C ASP A 87 -4.50 -9.73 -4.20
N TYR A 88 -3.85 -10.88 -4.02
CA TYR A 88 -2.39 -10.98 -4.09
C TYR A 88 -1.82 -10.72 -5.49
N SER A 89 -2.62 -10.82 -6.54
CA SER A 89 -2.20 -10.43 -7.89
C SER A 89 -1.99 -8.93 -7.97
N ALA A 90 -2.95 -8.15 -7.49
CA ALA A 90 -2.84 -6.69 -7.45
C ALA A 90 -1.76 -6.22 -6.45
N VAL A 91 -1.58 -6.92 -5.31
CA VAL A 91 -0.46 -6.70 -4.38
C VAL A 91 0.88 -6.81 -5.12
N GLY A 92 1.05 -7.86 -5.93
CA GLY A 92 2.26 -8.06 -6.73
C GLY A 92 2.57 -6.87 -7.62
N LEU A 93 1.58 -6.40 -8.38
CA LEU A 93 1.73 -5.24 -9.29
C LEU A 93 2.13 -3.95 -8.55
N VAL A 94 1.56 -3.72 -7.37
CA VAL A 94 1.91 -2.54 -6.54
C VAL A 94 3.36 -2.62 -6.07
N MET A 95 3.83 -3.78 -5.62
CA MET A 95 5.19 -3.98 -5.14
C MET A 95 6.24 -3.94 -6.27
N GLU A 96 5.93 -4.48 -7.44
CA GLU A 96 6.76 -4.33 -8.63
C GLU A 96 6.90 -2.86 -9.04
N LYS A 97 5.80 -2.11 -9.03
CA LYS A 97 5.84 -0.68 -9.32
C LYS A 97 6.66 0.10 -8.28
N TYR A 98 6.56 -0.26 -6.99
CA TYR A 98 7.41 0.31 -5.94
C TYR A 98 8.90 0.06 -6.22
N ARG A 99 9.30 -1.17 -6.53
CA ARG A 99 10.68 -1.52 -6.91
C ARG A 99 11.17 -0.67 -8.08
N ASP A 100 10.34 -0.50 -9.12
CA ASP A 100 10.70 0.29 -10.30
C ASP A 100 10.87 1.78 -9.97
N ASN A 101 10.04 2.30 -9.08
CA ASN A 101 10.17 3.68 -8.58
C ASN A 101 11.47 3.86 -7.77
N VAL A 102 11.83 2.88 -6.92
CA VAL A 102 13.12 2.87 -6.21
C VAL A 102 14.28 2.93 -7.21
N ARG A 103 14.28 2.05 -8.23
CA ARG A 103 15.31 2.01 -9.27
C ARG A 103 15.44 3.36 -9.98
N ALA A 104 14.30 3.95 -10.38
CA ALA A 104 14.29 5.26 -11.04
C ALA A 104 14.87 6.38 -10.16
N ALA A 105 14.65 6.33 -8.83
CA ALA A 105 15.21 7.30 -7.90
C ALA A 105 16.73 7.11 -7.69
N VAL A 106 17.20 5.86 -7.57
CA VAL A 106 18.62 5.51 -7.49
C VAL A 106 19.36 5.99 -8.73
N ASP A 107 18.85 5.69 -9.92
CA ASP A 107 19.47 6.05 -11.19
C ASP A 107 19.54 7.56 -11.37
N ALA A 108 18.48 8.29 -11.00
CA ALA A 108 18.46 9.75 -11.07
C ALA A 108 19.49 10.38 -10.13
N LEU A 109 19.62 9.88 -8.89
CA LEU A 109 20.63 10.34 -7.95
C LEU A 109 22.04 10.06 -8.46
N LYS A 110 22.34 8.85 -8.91
CA LYS A 110 23.67 8.47 -9.41
C LYS A 110 24.07 9.30 -10.62
N LYS A 111 23.12 9.57 -11.52
CA LYS A 111 23.38 10.37 -12.73
C LYS A 111 23.72 11.82 -12.41
N GLN A 112 23.05 12.42 -11.43
CA GLN A 112 23.19 13.86 -11.14
C GLN A 112 24.21 14.13 -10.03
N HIS A 113 24.36 13.20 -9.09
CA HIS A 113 25.19 13.33 -7.90
C HIS A 113 26.04 12.07 -7.71
N PRO A 114 27.01 11.79 -8.61
CA PRO A 114 27.80 10.56 -8.55
C PRO A 114 28.65 10.45 -7.26
N ASP A 115 28.94 11.59 -6.62
CA ASP A 115 29.65 11.65 -5.35
C ASP A 115 28.64 11.66 -4.18
N ALA A 116 28.31 10.46 -3.69
CA ALA A 116 27.34 10.29 -2.62
C ALA A 116 27.83 10.87 -1.27
N GLU A 117 29.13 10.99 -1.03
CA GLU A 117 29.67 11.60 0.20
C GLU A 117 29.31 13.09 0.27
N LYS A 118 29.42 13.82 -0.85
CA LYS A 118 29.06 15.24 -0.94
C LYS A 118 27.57 15.49 -0.91
N HIS A 119 26.76 14.54 -1.39
CA HIS A 119 25.30 14.66 -1.50
C HIS A 119 24.58 13.60 -0.67
N SER A 120 25.12 13.27 0.50
CA SER A 120 24.69 12.14 1.33
C SER A 120 23.22 12.18 1.76
N SER A 121 22.59 13.36 1.86
CA SER A 121 21.22 13.47 2.36
C SER A 121 20.19 12.75 1.47
N GLY A 122 20.28 12.87 0.14
CA GLY A 122 19.41 12.19 -0.81
C GLY A 122 19.58 10.67 -0.77
N TYR A 123 20.83 10.22 -0.77
CA TYR A 123 21.18 8.80 -0.70
C TYR A 123 20.73 8.15 0.60
N ARG A 124 20.97 8.82 1.74
CA ARG A 124 20.57 8.32 3.06
C ARG A 124 19.06 8.23 3.23
N GLN A 125 18.31 9.23 2.73
CA GLN A 125 16.84 9.17 2.73
C GLN A 125 16.32 7.98 1.90
N LEU A 126 16.93 7.76 0.72
CA LEU A 126 16.56 6.68 -0.16
C LEU A 126 16.88 5.31 0.47
N GLU A 127 18.05 5.14 1.06
CA GLU A 127 18.47 3.91 1.76
C GLU A 127 17.50 3.55 2.89
N ILE A 128 17.17 4.51 3.77
CA ILE A 128 16.23 4.29 4.87
C ILE A 128 14.86 3.83 4.33
N HIS A 129 14.38 4.45 3.24
CA HIS A 129 13.10 4.10 2.66
C HIS A 129 13.11 2.74 1.96
N VAL A 130 14.19 2.40 1.26
CA VAL A 130 14.39 1.07 0.66
C VAL A 130 14.43 0.00 1.73
N GLY A 131 15.12 0.23 2.85
CA GLY A 131 15.12 -0.67 4.00
C GLY A 131 13.72 -0.89 4.60
N ALA A 132 12.85 0.14 4.61
CA ALA A 132 11.45 -0.01 4.97
C ALA A 132 10.69 -0.87 3.95
N GLY A 133 10.89 -0.63 2.65
CA GLY A 133 10.28 -1.39 1.57
C GLY A 133 10.66 -2.87 1.58
N ILE A 134 11.91 -3.21 1.89
CA ILE A 134 12.35 -4.61 2.03
C ILE A 134 11.56 -5.31 3.15
N ARG A 135 11.30 -4.63 4.27
CA ARG A 135 10.48 -5.21 5.37
C ARG A 135 9.04 -5.42 4.93
N GLU A 136 8.42 -4.44 4.27
CA GLU A 136 7.04 -4.54 3.77
C GLU A 136 6.90 -5.71 2.77
N VAL A 137 7.80 -5.83 1.79
CA VAL A 137 7.79 -6.94 0.82
C VAL A 137 7.96 -8.29 1.53
N ARG A 138 8.81 -8.37 2.55
CA ARG A 138 8.98 -9.61 3.35
C ARG A 138 7.71 -10.00 4.08
N ASP A 139 7.00 -9.04 4.67
CA ASP A 139 5.74 -9.27 5.35
C ASP A 139 4.66 -9.75 4.37
N VAL A 140 4.63 -9.19 3.15
CA VAL A 140 3.79 -9.66 2.04
C VAL A 140 4.10 -11.12 1.68
N ILE A 141 5.38 -11.47 1.52
CA ILE A 141 5.80 -12.85 1.18
C ILE A 141 5.34 -13.83 2.26
N LEU A 142 5.41 -13.47 3.53
CA LEU A 142 4.96 -14.32 4.63
C LEU A 142 3.45 -14.53 4.64
N ALA A 143 2.68 -13.50 4.30
CA ALA A 143 1.22 -13.54 4.27
C ALA A 143 0.66 -14.22 3.00
N MET A 144 1.43 -14.20 1.90
CA MET A 144 1.00 -14.65 0.58
C MET A 144 1.00 -16.18 0.46
N PRO A 145 0.05 -16.79 -0.29
CA PRO A 145 0.07 -18.21 -0.65
C PRO A 145 1.36 -18.60 -1.36
N GLU A 146 1.90 -19.77 -1.03
CA GLU A 146 3.20 -20.25 -1.51
C GLU A 146 3.40 -20.16 -3.05
N PRO A 147 2.43 -20.53 -3.89
CA PRO A 147 2.59 -20.45 -5.35
C PRO A 147 2.81 -19.04 -5.90
N LEU A 148 2.43 -17.99 -5.13
CA LEU A 148 2.55 -16.59 -5.53
C LEU A 148 3.80 -15.90 -4.99
N ARG A 149 4.58 -16.56 -4.13
CA ARG A 149 5.78 -15.99 -3.50
C ARG A 149 6.95 -15.72 -4.44
N PRO A 150 7.24 -16.57 -5.46
CA PRO A 150 8.45 -16.41 -6.26
C PRO A 150 8.62 -15.04 -6.92
N PRO A 151 7.59 -14.39 -7.53
CA PRO A 151 7.72 -13.04 -8.05
C PRO A 151 8.08 -12.01 -6.97
N MET A 152 7.51 -12.14 -5.76
CA MET A 152 7.80 -11.22 -4.66
C MET A 152 9.21 -11.40 -4.08
N GLN A 153 9.74 -12.62 -4.10
CA GLN A 153 11.15 -12.88 -3.76
C GLN A 153 12.10 -12.19 -4.72
N LEU A 154 11.76 -12.09 -6.02
CA LEU A 154 12.54 -11.30 -6.97
C LEU A 154 12.51 -9.82 -6.64
N VAL A 155 11.34 -9.27 -6.31
CA VAL A 155 11.21 -7.88 -5.85
C VAL A 155 12.06 -7.62 -4.60
N GLU A 156 12.00 -8.52 -3.60
CA GLU A 156 12.81 -8.41 -2.38
C GLU A 156 14.31 -8.42 -2.70
N ASN A 157 14.76 -9.31 -3.59
CA ASN A 157 16.16 -9.41 -3.96
C ASN A 157 16.64 -8.16 -4.70
N ASP A 158 15.85 -7.65 -5.66
CA ASP A 158 16.16 -6.39 -6.37
C ASP A 158 16.30 -5.21 -5.39
N LEU A 159 15.40 -5.10 -4.42
CA LEU A 159 15.46 -4.05 -3.39
C LEU A 159 16.72 -4.19 -2.51
N LYS A 160 17.08 -5.42 -2.10
CA LYS A 160 18.31 -5.69 -1.35
C LYS A 160 19.58 -5.35 -2.14
N ASP A 161 19.56 -5.56 -3.45
CA ASP A 161 20.69 -5.21 -4.31
C ASP A 161 20.86 -3.70 -4.41
N MET A 162 19.76 -2.95 -4.57
CA MET A 162 19.76 -1.49 -4.56
C MET A 162 20.18 -0.92 -3.19
N ASP A 163 19.73 -1.50 -2.08
CA ASP A 163 20.14 -1.14 -0.73
C ASP A 163 21.67 -1.31 -0.53
N ARG A 164 22.20 -2.46 -0.93
CA ARG A 164 23.65 -2.72 -0.88
C ARG A 164 24.46 -1.75 -1.74
N GLU A 165 23.91 -1.36 -2.89
CA GLU A 165 24.53 -0.35 -3.74
C GLU A 165 24.56 1.02 -3.06
N LEU A 166 23.43 1.46 -2.50
CA LEU A 166 23.33 2.73 -1.75
C LEU A 166 24.31 2.78 -0.57
N LEU A 167 24.40 1.68 0.19
CA LEU A 167 25.36 1.57 1.29
C LEU A 167 26.81 1.66 0.81
N ARG A 168 27.18 1.03 -0.31
CA ARG A 168 28.53 1.15 -0.88
C ARG A 168 28.84 2.57 -1.34
N LEU A 169 27.87 3.29 -1.89
CA LEU A 169 28.03 4.68 -2.32
C LEU A 169 28.16 5.63 -1.13
N LEU A 170 27.42 5.39 -0.04
CA LEU A 170 27.46 6.19 1.18
C LEU A 170 28.73 5.94 2.02
N PHE A 171 29.24 4.71 1.97
CA PHE A 171 30.38 4.28 2.78
C PHE A 171 31.45 3.60 1.91
N PRO A 172 32.08 4.34 0.99
CA PRO A 172 33.15 3.78 0.17
C PRO A 172 34.31 3.40 1.07
N ARG A 173 34.80 2.15 0.91
CA ARG A 173 36.01 1.71 1.63
C ARG A 173 37.20 2.55 1.19
N ARG A 174 37.87 3.19 2.13
CA ARG A 174 39.13 3.90 1.84
C ARG A 174 40.22 2.92 1.44
N PRO A 175 41.02 3.21 0.41
CA PRO A 175 42.19 2.40 0.09
C PRO A 175 43.09 2.32 1.35
N GLY A 176 43.34 1.12 1.87
CA GLY A 176 44.14 0.89 3.06
C GLY A 176 43.42 0.45 4.34
N GLU A 177 42.08 0.55 4.38
CA GLU A 177 41.29 -0.10 5.43
C GLU A 177 41.10 -1.60 5.07
N GLY A 178 42.06 -2.41 5.52
CA GLY A 178 41.92 -3.87 5.51
C GLY A 178 40.69 -4.29 6.34
N PRO A 179 40.19 -5.51 6.17
CA PRO A 179 39.13 -6.03 7.02
C PRO A 179 39.58 -5.88 8.47
N ALA A 180 38.75 -5.26 9.31
CA ALA A 180 39.01 -5.14 10.74
C ALA A 180 39.37 -6.52 11.28
N ALA A 181 40.57 -6.65 11.91
CA ALA A 181 40.99 -7.89 12.53
C ALA A 181 39.92 -8.34 13.53
N PRO A 182 39.55 -9.64 13.58
CA PRO A 182 38.55 -10.12 14.52
C PRO A 182 39.00 -9.75 15.95
N PRO A 183 38.11 -9.21 16.80
CA PRO A 183 38.45 -8.91 18.18
C PRO A 183 38.78 -10.22 18.88
N GLY A 184 40.07 -10.41 19.23
CA GLY A 184 40.52 -11.60 19.96
C GLY A 184 41.86 -12.22 19.54
N ALA A 185 42.57 -11.69 18.55
CA ALA A 185 43.91 -12.14 18.21
C ALA A 185 45.00 -11.31 18.93
N SER A 186 44.94 -11.28 20.27
CA SER A 186 46.07 -10.83 21.11
C SER A 186 46.63 -12.07 21.79
N THR A 187 47.78 -12.53 21.31
CA THR A 187 48.63 -13.50 22.01
C THR A 187 49.25 -12.87 23.22
#